data_897a014bd3b0ccedf0c59a2e339a0e88
#
_entry.id   897a014bd3b0ccedf0c59a2e339a0e88
#
_cell.length_a   1.000
_cell.length_b   1.000
_cell.length_c   1.000
_cell.angle_alpha   90.00
_cell.angle_beta   90.00
_cell.angle_gamma   90.00
#
_symmetry.space_group_name_H-M   'P 1'
#
loop_
_entity.id
_entity.type
_entity.pdbx_description
1 polymer ?
#
loop_
_entity_poly.entity_id
_entity_poly.type
_entity_poly.pdbx_seq_one_letter_code
_entity_poly.pdbx_strand_id
1 'polypeptide(L)'
;MNDLLNGPTIAIVDDDASIRRSLLRVVRSAGYRAEMFASAREFLEWLPGNHAACLVLDIHMSEMTGFELQERLAVPIIFITAHDDAPTLAPIERSGAAGHLQKPFDPSTVLSAIRQAVQVSHDRIGGSDGGG
;
A
#
# COMPACT_ATOMS: atom_id res chain seq x y z
N MET A 1 0.98 -9.90 20.85
CA MET A 1 2.29 -9.64 21.41
C MET A 1 3.32 -9.31 20.37
N ASN A 2 3.53 -10.26 19.46
CA ASN A 2 4.51 -10.03 18.40
C ASN A 2 4.16 -8.82 17.54
N ASP A 3 2.88 -8.54 17.39
CA ASP A 3 2.44 -7.40 16.58
C ASP A 3 2.94 -6.08 17.13
N LEU A 4 3.04 -5.97 18.45
CA LEU A 4 3.54 -4.76 19.07
C LEU A 4 5.02 -4.54 18.79
N LEU A 5 5.78 -5.64 18.69
CA LEU A 5 7.21 -5.58 18.44
C LEU A 5 7.53 -5.40 16.96
N ASN A 6 6.67 -5.96 16.11
CA ASN A 6 6.93 -5.99 14.67
C ASN A 6 6.20 -4.92 13.87
N GLY A 7 5.26 -4.23 14.52
CA GLY A 7 4.50 -3.18 13.87
C GLY A 7 3.51 -3.70 12.83
N PRO A 8 2.76 -2.80 12.21
CA PRO A 8 1.82 -3.18 11.15
C PRO A 8 2.55 -3.71 9.92
N THR A 9 1.89 -4.56 9.17
CA THR A 9 2.44 -5.12 7.93
C THR A 9 2.02 -4.26 6.74
N ILE A 10 3.01 -3.87 5.95
CA ILE A 10 2.82 -3.13 4.71
C ILE A 10 3.07 -4.10 3.56
N ALA A 11 2.09 -4.27 2.70
CA ALA A 11 2.24 -5.11 1.51
C ALA A 11 2.74 -4.25 0.36
N ILE A 12 3.66 -4.76 -0.42
CA ILE A 12 4.27 -4.05 -1.55
C ILE A 12 4.09 -4.91 -2.79
N VAL A 13 3.39 -4.40 -3.79
CA VAL A 13 3.15 -5.11 -5.04
C VAL A 13 3.68 -4.29 -6.19
N ASP A 14 4.72 -4.80 -6.86
CA ASP A 14 5.35 -4.15 -8.01
C ASP A 14 6.11 -5.24 -8.76
N ASP A 15 6.04 -5.24 -10.08
CA ASP A 15 6.74 -6.24 -10.88
C ASP A 15 8.23 -5.96 -11.02
N ASP A 16 8.68 -4.77 -10.63
CA ASP A 16 10.09 -4.39 -10.67
C ASP A 16 10.76 -4.74 -9.34
N ALA A 17 11.70 -5.68 -9.40
CA ALA A 17 12.40 -6.14 -8.20
C ALA A 17 13.20 -5.04 -7.51
N SER A 18 13.76 -4.10 -8.27
CA SER A 18 14.49 -2.96 -7.70
C SER A 18 13.58 -2.09 -6.85
N ILE A 19 12.41 -1.80 -7.38
CA ILE A 19 11.43 -0.97 -6.66
C ILE A 19 10.99 -1.69 -5.39
N ARG A 20 10.70 -2.99 -5.49
CA ARG A 20 10.30 -3.76 -4.30
C ARG A 20 11.36 -3.70 -3.21
N ARG A 21 12.62 -3.89 -3.58
CA ARG A 21 13.71 -3.86 -2.60
C ARG A 21 13.90 -2.48 -1.98
N SER A 22 13.80 -1.43 -2.79
CA SER A 22 13.90 -0.06 -2.28
C SER A 22 12.80 0.24 -1.28
N LEU A 23 11.57 -0.10 -1.62
CA LEU A 23 10.44 0.12 -0.73
C LEU A 23 10.55 -0.72 0.54
N LEU A 24 11.02 -1.96 0.42
CA LEU A 24 11.21 -2.82 1.57
C LEU A 24 12.15 -2.20 2.59
N ARG A 25 13.27 -1.66 2.12
CA ARG A 25 14.25 -1.02 3.00
C ARG A 25 13.65 0.19 3.72
N VAL A 26 12.94 1.02 2.99
CA VAL A 26 12.33 2.22 3.55
C VAL A 26 11.29 1.83 4.59
N VAL A 27 10.42 0.91 4.27
CA VAL A 27 9.34 0.48 5.15
C VAL A 27 9.91 -0.13 6.44
N ARG A 28 10.87 -1.01 6.30
CA ARG A 28 11.48 -1.65 7.47
C ARG A 28 12.24 -0.67 8.35
N SER A 29 12.84 0.34 7.75
CA SER A 29 13.60 1.34 8.51
C SER A 29 12.71 2.12 9.48
N ALA A 30 11.43 2.17 9.21
CA ALA A 30 10.48 2.87 10.06
C ALA A 30 9.79 1.96 11.08
N GLY A 31 10.20 0.69 11.14
CA GLY A 31 9.67 -0.24 12.13
C GLY A 31 8.46 -1.05 11.68
N TYR A 32 8.04 -0.91 10.43
CA TYR A 32 6.95 -1.72 9.88
C TYR A 32 7.43 -3.08 9.43
N ARG A 33 6.53 -4.05 9.46
CA ARG A 33 6.76 -5.31 8.76
C ARG A 33 6.44 -5.07 7.29
N ALA A 34 7.09 -5.82 6.42
CA ALA A 34 6.88 -5.67 4.99
C ALA A 34 6.85 -7.02 4.30
N GLU A 35 5.89 -7.19 3.40
CA GLU A 35 5.80 -8.36 2.55
C GLU A 35 5.78 -7.90 1.10
N MET A 36 6.57 -8.54 0.26
CA MET A 36 6.72 -8.15 -1.15
C MET A 36 6.09 -9.18 -2.07
N PHE A 37 5.46 -8.69 -3.12
CA PHE A 37 4.82 -9.54 -4.12
C PHE A 37 5.14 -9.00 -5.51
N ALA A 38 5.37 -9.90 -6.45
CA ALA A 38 5.65 -9.52 -7.83
C ALA A 38 4.37 -9.25 -8.62
N SER A 39 3.22 -9.67 -8.11
CA SER A 39 1.95 -9.48 -8.80
C SER A 39 0.81 -9.35 -7.80
N ALA A 40 -0.30 -8.81 -8.27
CA ALA A 40 -1.51 -8.72 -7.46
C ALA A 40 -2.02 -10.12 -7.10
N ARG A 41 -1.86 -11.07 -8.00
CA ARG A 41 -2.27 -12.45 -7.73
C ARG A 41 -1.54 -13.02 -6.53
N GLU A 42 -0.22 -12.83 -6.45
CA GLU A 42 0.56 -13.32 -5.32
C GLU A 42 0.06 -12.72 -4.01
N PHE A 43 -0.23 -11.42 -4.03
CA PHE A 43 -0.75 -10.75 -2.87
C PHE A 43 -2.11 -11.32 -2.45
N LEU A 44 -3.00 -11.52 -3.40
CA LEU A 44 -4.32 -12.06 -3.12
C LEU A 44 -4.27 -13.48 -2.57
N GLU A 45 -3.30 -14.27 -3.03
CA GLU A 45 -3.11 -15.63 -2.52
C GLU A 45 -2.58 -15.62 -1.08
N TRP A 46 -1.78 -14.64 -0.75
CA TRP A 46 -1.23 -14.51 0.59
C TRP A 46 -2.25 -13.97 1.60
N LEU A 47 -3.17 -13.13 1.15
CA LEU A 47 -4.06 -12.37 2.03
C LEU A 47 -4.93 -13.22 2.95
N PRO A 48 -5.53 -14.34 2.51
CA PRO A 48 -6.33 -15.16 3.42
C PRO A 48 -5.49 -15.63 4.62
N GLY A 49 -5.96 -15.32 5.81
CA GLY A 49 -5.23 -15.66 7.04
C GLY A 49 -4.15 -14.68 7.42
N ASN A 50 -3.95 -13.63 6.62
CA ASN A 50 -2.96 -12.59 6.91
C ASN A 50 -3.65 -11.24 6.96
N HIS A 51 -2.89 -10.24 7.40
CA HIS A 51 -3.42 -8.88 7.53
C HIS A 51 -2.41 -7.89 6.98
N ALA A 52 -2.90 -6.94 6.18
CA ALA A 52 -2.10 -5.84 5.69
C ALA A 52 -2.76 -4.53 6.13
N ALA A 53 -1.97 -3.67 6.76
CA ALA A 53 -2.47 -2.37 7.20
C ALA A 53 -2.50 -1.37 6.05
N CYS A 54 -1.72 -1.63 5.00
CA CYS A 54 -1.61 -0.75 3.84
C CYS A 54 -1.03 -1.54 2.68
N LEU A 55 -1.45 -1.22 1.47
CA LEU A 55 -0.93 -1.84 0.24
C LEU A 55 -0.32 -0.75 -0.63
N VAL A 56 0.96 -0.90 -0.96
CA VAL A 56 1.64 -0.03 -1.92
C VAL A 56 1.65 -0.77 -3.25
N LEU A 57 0.99 -0.22 -4.26
CA LEU A 57 0.65 -0.95 -5.48
C LEU A 57 1.00 -0.15 -6.73
N ASP A 58 1.79 -0.75 -7.63
CA ASP A 58 2.05 -0.18 -8.94
C ASP A 58 0.75 -0.17 -9.73
N ILE A 59 0.37 1.00 -10.24
CA ILE A 59 -0.89 1.14 -10.96
C ILE A 59 -0.87 0.42 -12.31
N HIS A 60 0.30 0.15 -12.84
CA HIS A 60 0.47 -0.49 -14.16
C HIS A 60 0.75 -1.98 -14.07
N MET A 61 0.05 -2.68 -13.19
CA MET A 61 0.17 -4.13 -13.11
C MET A 61 -0.57 -4.77 -14.27
N SER A 62 0.01 -5.81 -14.84
CA SER A 62 -0.46 -6.39 -16.10
C SER A 62 -1.72 -7.24 -15.98
N GLU A 63 -1.94 -7.90 -14.86
CA GLU A 63 -3.04 -8.88 -14.73
C GLU A 63 -4.33 -8.27 -14.21
N MET A 64 -4.23 -7.26 -13.37
CA MET A 64 -5.39 -6.64 -12.75
C MET A 64 -5.03 -5.19 -12.46
N THR A 65 -5.91 -4.27 -12.81
CA THR A 65 -5.62 -2.86 -12.53
C THR A 65 -5.69 -2.60 -11.03
N GLY A 66 -4.95 -1.59 -10.60
CA GLY A 66 -5.00 -1.18 -9.20
C GLY A 66 -6.41 -0.79 -8.78
N PHE A 67 -7.17 -0.22 -9.69
CA PHE A 67 -8.54 0.19 -9.40
C PHE A 67 -9.45 -1.01 -9.18
N GLU A 68 -9.28 -2.08 -9.97
CA GLU A 68 -10.04 -3.31 -9.77
C GLU A 68 -9.73 -3.93 -8.41
N LEU A 69 -8.47 -3.92 -8.04
CA LEU A 69 -8.04 -4.46 -6.75
C LEU A 69 -8.63 -3.64 -5.61
N GLN A 70 -8.65 -2.32 -5.76
CA GLN A 70 -9.20 -1.43 -4.75
C GLN A 70 -10.66 -1.72 -4.46
N GLU A 71 -11.44 -2.03 -5.49
CA GLU A 71 -12.85 -2.35 -5.32
C GLU A 71 -13.07 -3.61 -4.51
N ARG A 72 -12.12 -4.53 -4.52
CA ARG A 72 -12.24 -5.81 -3.83
C ARG A 72 -11.73 -5.79 -2.40
N LEU A 73 -10.94 -4.78 -2.05
CA LEU A 73 -10.23 -4.78 -0.77
C LEU A 73 -10.66 -3.62 0.11
N ALA A 74 -10.70 -3.90 1.41
CA ALA A 74 -10.89 -2.86 2.41
C ALA A 74 -9.57 -2.25 2.87
N VAL A 75 -8.45 -2.73 2.35
CA VAL A 75 -7.11 -2.26 2.74
C VAL A 75 -6.83 -0.92 2.08
N PRO A 76 -6.29 0.07 2.83
CA PRO A 76 -5.89 1.34 2.22
C PRO A 76 -4.82 1.11 1.18
N ILE A 77 -4.96 1.73 0.00
CA ILE A 77 -4.04 1.54 -1.10
C ILE A 77 -3.33 2.84 -1.43
N ILE A 78 -2.00 2.76 -1.56
CA ILE A 78 -1.16 3.84 -2.06
C ILE A 78 -0.68 3.40 -3.44
N PHE A 79 -1.07 4.13 -4.48
CA PHE A 79 -0.64 3.80 -5.84
C PHE A 79 0.73 4.35 -6.14
N ILE A 80 1.53 3.60 -6.89
CA ILE A 80 2.79 4.07 -7.44
C ILE A 80 2.58 4.38 -8.92
N THR A 81 2.97 5.57 -9.35
CA THR A 81 2.84 6.00 -10.73
C THR A 81 4.19 6.40 -11.30
N ALA A 82 4.35 6.30 -12.62
CA ALA A 82 5.54 6.79 -13.29
C ALA A 82 5.47 8.31 -13.42
N HIS A 83 6.62 8.93 -13.65
CA HIS A 83 6.73 10.38 -13.72
C HIS A 83 5.81 10.99 -14.79
N ASP A 84 5.60 10.28 -15.87
CA ASP A 84 4.83 10.79 -17.01
C ASP A 84 3.37 10.30 -17.01
N ASP A 85 2.87 9.80 -15.89
CA ASP A 85 1.50 9.31 -15.79
C ASP A 85 0.53 10.35 -15.25
N ALA A 86 0.78 11.62 -15.51
CA ALA A 86 -0.07 12.69 -15.01
C ALA A 86 -1.57 12.49 -15.28
N PRO A 87 -1.98 12.01 -16.46
CA PRO A 87 -3.41 11.79 -16.72
C PRO A 87 -4.05 10.75 -15.81
N THR A 88 -3.26 9.92 -15.14
CA THR A 88 -3.76 8.88 -14.24
C THR A 88 -4.11 9.42 -12.86
N LEU A 89 -3.60 10.60 -12.52
CA LEU A 89 -3.76 11.14 -11.16
C LEU A 89 -5.21 11.44 -10.80
N ALA A 90 -5.97 11.99 -11.73
CA ALA A 90 -7.37 12.33 -11.47
C ALA A 90 -8.21 11.08 -11.14
N PRO A 91 -8.08 9.98 -11.89
CA PRO A 91 -8.75 8.74 -11.51
C PRO A 91 -8.32 8.23 -10.14
N ILE A 92 -7.03 8.34 -9.78
CA ILE A 92 -6.54 7.91 -8.47
C ILE A 92 -7.23 8.71 -7.37
N GLU A 93 -7.27 10.03 -7.52
CA GLU A 93 -7.87 10.90 -6.52
C GLU A 93 -9.36 10.59 -6.34
N ARG A 94 -10.06 10.32 -7.43
CA ARG A 94 -11.48 10.01 -7.38
C ARG A 94 -11.78 8.61 -6.85
N SER A 95 -10.80 7.71 -6.89
CA SER A 95 -11.00 6.32 -6.50
C SER A 95 -11.12 6.12 -4.99
N GLY A 96 -10.71 7.13 -4.21
CA GLY A 96 -10.69 6.97 -2.76
C GLY A 96 -9.44 6.31 -2.23
N ALA A 97 -8.39 6.25 -3.05
CA ALA A 97 -7.10 5.71 -2.60
C ALA A 97 -6.56 6.52 -1.44
N ALA A 98 -5.81 5.85 -0.56
CA ALA A 98 -5.20 6.52 0.60
C ALA A 98 -4.10 7.50 0.20
N GLY A 99 -3.51 7.31 -0.98
CA GLY A 99 -2.49 8.22 -1.47
C GLY A 99 -1.89 7.72 -2.76
N HIS A 100 -0.90 8.46 -3.25
CA HIS A 100 -0.12 8.01 -4.41
C HIS A 100 1.31 8.49 -4.26
N LEU A 101 2.22 7.76 -4.93
CA LEU A 101 3.65 8.07 -4.96
C LEU A 101 4.08 8.10 -6.42
N GLN A 102 4.81 9.14 -6.80
CA GLN A 102 5.31 9.29 -8.16
C GLN A 102 6.79 8.94 -8.19
N LYS A 103 7.19 8.13 -9.16
CA LYS A 103 8.59 7.78 -9.34
C LYS A 103 9.33 8.94 -10.00
N PRO A 104 10.55 9.25 -9.56
CA PRO A 104 11.23 8.69 -8.41
C PRO A 104 10.68 9.30 -7.12
N PHE A 105 10.61 8.49 -6.08
CA PHE A 105 10.11 8.96 -4.79
C PHE A 105 11.25 8.92 -3.76
N ASP A 106 11.18 9.79 -2.76
CA ASP A 106 12.15 9.76 -1.68
C ASP A 106 11.58 9.07 -0.44
N PRO A 107 12.46 8.59 0.47
CA PRO A 107 12.00 7.84 1.64
C PRO A 107 11.02 8.59 2.53
N SER A 108 11.21 9.90 2.70
CA SER A 108 10.31 10.64 3.59
C SER A 108 8.90 10.75 3.02
N THR A 109 8.78 10.90 1.71
CA THR A 109 7.49 10.93 1.05
C THR A 109 6.78 9.58 1.17
N VAL A 110 7.52 8.50 0.97
CA VAL A 110 6.98 7.15 1.11
C VAL A 110 6.45 6.93 2.53
N LEU A 111 7.27 7.24 3.53
CA LEU A 111 6.88 7.02 4.92
C LEU A 111 5.71 7.89 5.36
N SER A 112 5.65 9.11 4.86
CA SER A 112 4.53 10.00 5.15
C SER A 112 3.22 9.42 4.62
N ALA A 113 3.23 8.93 3.38
CA ALA A 113 2.04 8.33 2.76
C ALA A 113 1.61 7.08 3.51
N ILE A 114 2.56 6.22 3.86
CA ILE A 114 2.26 4.99 4.60
C ILE A 114 1.70 5.30 5.97
N ARG A 115 2.30 6.26 6.67
CA ARG A 115 1.85 6.65 8.00
C ARG A 115 0.41 7.13 7.98
N GLN A 116 0.07 7.95 7.00
CA GLN A 116 -1.30 8.43 6.83
C GLN A 116 -2.26 7.30 6.53
N ALA A 117 -1.87 6.38 5.67
CA ALA A 117 -2.72 5.26 5.30
C ALA A 117 -2.97 4.33 6.49
N VAL A 118 -1.93 4.04 7.26
CA VAL A 118 -2.05 3.20 8.45
C VAL A 118 -2.93 3.87 9.49
N GLN A 119 -2.79 5.19 9.65
CA GLN A 119 -3.62 5.95 10.59
C GLN A 119 -5.09 5.89 10.22
N VAL A 120 -5.40 6.05 8.93
CA VAL A 120 -6.78 5.96 8.44
C VAL A 120 -7.36 4.59 8.73
N SER A 121 -6.59 3.53 8.49
CA SER A 121 -7.03 2.17 8.76
C SER A 121 -7.32 1.96 10.25
N HIS A 122 -6.43 2.47 11.10
CA HIS A 122 -6.59 2.37 12.54
C HIS A 122 -7.81 3.16 13.03
N ASP A 123 -7.96 4.38 12.54
CA ASP A 123 -9.09 5.23 12.91
C ASP A 123 -10.42 4.62 12.48
N ARG A 124 -10.43 4.00 11.30
CA ARG A 124 -11.64 3.36 10.80
C ARG A 124 -12.08 2.22 11.71
N ILE A 125 -11.13 1.40 12.16
CA ILE A 125 -11.40 0.31 13.10
C ILE A 125 -11.87 0.88 14.43
N GLY A 126 -11.13 1.84 14.94
CA GLY A 126 -11.48 2.50 16.19
C GLY A 126 -12.80 3.24 16.11
N GLY A 127 -13.04 3.90 14.99
CA GLY A 127 -14.29 4.60 14.75
C GLY A 127 -15.49 3.68 14.73
N SER A 128 -15.33 2.48 14.15
CA SER A 128 -16.39 1.50 14.17
C SER A 128 -16.77 1.10 15.58
N ASP A 129 -15.76 0.85 16.40
CA ASP A 129 -15.99 0.46 17.79
C ASP A 129 -16.58 1.60 18.61
N GLY A 130 -15.99 2.78 18.44
CA GLY A 130 -16.42 3.94 19.18
C GLY A 130 -17.73 4.51 18.69
N GLY A 131 -17.93 4.45 17.41
CA GLY A 131 -19.16 4.94 16.81
C GLY A 131 -20.29 3.96 16.91
N GLY A 132 -19.92 2.74 17.17
CA GLY A 132 -20.87 1.64 17.27
C GLY A 132 -21.79 1.89 18.38
#